data_2dc722c23913473fae715d96ba71f757
#
_entry.id   2dc722c23913473fae715d96ba71f757
#
_cell.length_a   1.000
_cell.length_b   1.000
_cell.length_c   1.000
_cell.angle_alpha   90.00
_cell.angle_beta   90.00
_cell.angle_gamma   90.00
#
_symmetry.space_group_name_H-M   'P 1'
#
loop_
_entity.id
_entity.type
_entity.pdbx_description
1 polymer ?
#
loop_
_entity_poly.entity_id
_entity_poly.type
_entity_poly.pdbx_seq_one_letter_code
_entity_poly.pdbx_strand_id
1 'polypeptide(L)'
;PGVVPYSSKTRPEIKSIKKTFLLSGVLSEEISMLSMVVDVFSKLSEYELHITGIKGNELMLQQYANNHSNIHWHGQLPFNVYMELLHHITFQLSTRDINFPENQCNFPSKIIEALFHNRIIISTIHYPQIEGMKYFTVKPTKEEFHNGIRAIADLSDEELLRYANQGNVVERLFGVEVWNQAMAKIEE
;
A
#
# COMPACT_ATOMS: atom_id res chain seq x y z
N PRO A 1 8.19 -0.91 -15.92
CA PRO A 1 8.59 0.04 -14.89
C PRO A 1 7.46 1.04 -14.68
N GLY A 2 7.13 1.33 -13.40
CA GLY A 2 6.04 2.20 -13.05
C GLY A 2 6.34 3.65 -13.42
N VAL A 3 5.56 4.19 -14.32
CA VAL A 3 5.56 5.61 -14.66
C VAL A 3 4.41 6.26 -13.94
N VAL A 4 4.68 7.32 -13.20
CA VAL A 4 3.63 8.11 -12.56
C VAL A 4 3.07 9.07 -13.60
N PRO A 5 1.75 9.08 -13.83
CA PRO A 5 1.16 9.91 -14.86
C PRO A 5 1.38 11.40 -14.56
N TYR A 6 1.53 12.19 -15.63
CA TYR A 6 1.57 13.64 -15.56
C TYR A 6 0.31 14.17 -14.88
N SER A 7 0.48 14.87 -13.79
CA SER A 7 -0.54 15.62 -13.06
C SER A 7 -1.80 14.86 -12.64
N SER A 8 -1.79 14.19 -11.51
CA SER A 8 -3.01 14.25 -10.70
C SER A 8 -3.04 15.64 -10.03
N LYS A 9 -3.94 16.49 -10.46
CA LYS A 9 -4.08 17.86 -9.93
C LYS A 9 -4.41 17.92 -8.43
N THR A 10 -4.67 16.77 -7.81
CA THR A 10 -5.00 16.65 -6.38
C THR A 10 -4.32 15.43 -5.78
N ARG A 11 -3.21 15.67 -5.12
CA ARG A 11 -2.56 14.72 -4.21
C ARG A 11 -2.76 15.24 -2.80
N PRO A 12 -3.85 14.90 -2.12
CA PRO A 12 -4.10 15.42 -0.78
C PRO A 12 -2.99 14.97 0.16
N GLU A 13 -2.42 15.95 0.86
CA GLU A 13 -1.45 15.68 1.91
C GLU A 13 -2.14 15.07 3.12
N ILE A 14 -1.44 14.17 3.80
CA ILE A 14 -1.83 13.72 5.13
C ILE A 14 -1.44 14.82 6.11
N LYS A 15 -2.43 15.40 6.78
CA LYS A 15 -2.26 16.43 7.82
C LYS A 15 -2.47 15.88 9.23
N SER A 16 -3.19 14.78 9.34
CA SER A 16 -3.46 14.07 10.59
C SER A 16 -3.50 12.56 10.31
N ILE A 17 -3.00 11.79 11.24
CA ILE A 17 -2.95 10.34 11.12
C ILE A 17 -4.27 9.73 11.56
N LYS A 18 -4.83 8.91 10.70
CA LYS A 18 -5.95 8.01 11.02
C LYS A 18 -5.46 6.58 10.96
N LYS A 19 -5.96 5.73 11.84
CA LYS A 19 -5.59 4.30 11.86
C LYS A 19 -6.40 3.50 10.82
N THR A 20 -6.32 3.95 9.55
CA THR A 20 -7.01 3.40 8.39
C THR A 20 -6.01 2.77 7.42
N PHE A 21 -6.23 1.52 7.07
CA PHE A 21 -5.33 0.69 6.28
C PHE A 21 -6.03 0.21 5.01
N LEU A 22 -5.30 0.12 3.91
CA LEU A 22 -5.81 -0.37 2.62
C LEU A 22 -4.96 -1.54 2.13
N LEU A 23 -5.60 -2.66 1.82
CA LEU A 23 -5.05 -3.75 1.02
C LEU A 23 -5.73 -3.73 -0.35
N SER A 24 -4.97 -3.57 -1.44
CA SER A 24 -5.56 -3.43 -2.77
C SER A 24 -4.80 -4.21 -3.85
N GLY A 25 -5.53 -4.68 -4.86
CA GLY A 25 -4.96 -5.30 -6.06
C GLY A 25 -5.33 -6.77 -6.23
N VAL A 26 -4.34 -7.64 -6.48
CA VAL A 26 -4.55 -9.10 -6.57
C VAL A 26 -4.51 -9.68 -5.16
N LEU A 27 -5.64 -10.24 -4.72
CA LEU A 27 -5.88 -10.69 -3.35
C LEU A 27 -5.71 -12.21 -3.19
N SER A 28 -4.69 -12.79 -3.80
CA SER A 28 -4.35 -14.20 -3.57
C SER A 28 -3.40 -14.36 -2.39
N GLU A 29 -3.32 -15.57 -1.83
CA GLU A 29 -2.41 -15.85 -0.70
C GLU A 29 -0.94 -15.61 -1.09
N GLU A 30 -0.55 -16.03 -2.30
CA GLU A 30 0.81 -15.91 -2.79
C GLU A 30 1.22 -14.45 -3.01
N ILE A 31 0.28 -13.60 -3.45
CA ILE A 31 0.58 -12.21 -3.83
C ILE A 31 0.32 -11.22 -2.70
N SER A 32 -0.71 -11.43 -1.89
CA SER A 32 -1.12 -10.45 -0.89
C SER A 32 -1.15 -10.98 0.54
N MET A 33 -0.91 -12.28 0.76
CA MET A 33 -1.00 -12.92 2.08
C MET A 33 -2.33 -12.61 2.77
N LEU A 34 -3.42 -12.69 1.98
CA LEU A 34 -4.75 -12.22 2.35
C LEU A 34 -5.23 -12.76 3.70
N SER A 35 -5.15 -14.08 3.90
CA SER A 35 -5.60 -14.72 5.16
C SER A 35 -4.84 -14.20 6.37
N MET A 36 -3.53 -13.97 6.23
CA MET A 36 -2.73 -13.41 7.31
C MET A 36 -3.19 -11.99 7.67
N VAL A 37 -3.44 -11.16 6.66
CA VAL A 37 -3.85 -9.76 6.88
C VAL A 37 -5.21 -9.70 7.58
N VAL A 38 -6.23 -10.41 7.08
CA VAL A 38 -7.57 -10.37 7.68
C VAL A 38 -7.59 -10.96 9.09
N ASP A 39 -6.84 -12.05 9.33
CA ASP A 39 -6.70 -12.65 10.67
C ASP A 39 -6.04 -11.70 11.69
N VAL A 40 -5.07 -10.90 11.24
CA VAL A 40 -4.42 -9.92 12.12
C VAL A 40 -5.36 -8.78 12.43
N PHE A 41 -6.01 -8.19 11.42
CA PHE A 41 -6.91 -7.06 11.63
C PHE A 41 -8.21 -7.45 12.35
N SER A 42 -8.64 -8.72 12.29
CA SER A 42 -9.76 -9.20 13.12
C SER A 42 -9.49 -9.13 14.62
N LYS A 43 -8.21 -9.02 15.02
CA LYS A 43 -7.76 -8.87 16.42
C LYS A 43 -7.36 -7.44 16.78
N LEU A 44 -7.36 -6.53 15.81
CA LEU A 44 -6.99 -5.12 15.93
C LEU A 44 -8.23 -4.25 15.66
N SER A 45 -9.27 -4.41 16.49
CA SER A 45 -10.58 -3.78 16.28
C SER A 45 -10.55 -2.25 16.31
N GLU A 46 -9.49 -1.66 16.84
CA GLU A 46 -9.23 -0.23 16.87
C GLU A 46 -8.66 0.35 15.56
N TYR A 47 -8.34 -0.52 14.59
CA TYR A 47 -7.76 -0.15 13.29
C TYR A 47 -8.70 -0.56 12.16
N GLU A 48 -9.04 0.34 11.26
CA GLU A 48 -9.90 0.07 10.11
C GLU A 48 -9.10 -0.51 8.95
N LEU A 49 -9.52 -1.67 8.45
CA LEU A 49 -8.96 -2.31 7.27
C LEU A 49 -9.95 -2.23 6.11
N HIS A 50 -9.58 -1.55 5.05
CA HIS A 50 -10.27 -1.54 3.78
C HIS A 50 -9.60 -2.50 2.80
N ILE A 51 -10.39 -3.31 2.09
CA ILE A 51 -9.90 -4.31 1.14
C ILE A 51 -10.63 -4.11 -0.18
N THR A 52 -9.87 -4.01 -1.29
CA THR A 52 -10.45 -3.94 -2.64
C THR A 52 -9.55 -4.63 -3.65
N GLY A 53 -10.12 -5.33 -4.62
CA GLY A 53 -9.32 -5.98 -5.65
C GLY A 53 -10.01 -7.16 -6.32
N ILE A 54 -9.17 -8.00 -6.92
CA ILE A 54 -9.59 -9.17 -7.70
C ILE A 54 -8.91 -10.45 -7.19
N LYS A 55 -9.44 -11.62 -7.57
CA LYS A 55 -8.89 -12.96 -7.23
C LYS A 55 -8.83 -13.26 -5.72
N GLY A 56 -9.54 -12.51 -4.89
CA GLY A 56 -9.73 -12.84 -3.47
C GLY A 56 -10.81 -13.90 -3.27
N ASN A 57 -10.78 -14.54 -2.10
CA ASN A 57 -11.87 -15.38 -1.65
C ASN A 57 -13.02 -14.49 -1.14
N GLU A 58 -13.97 -14.18 -2.01
CA GLU A 58 -15.08 -13.24 -1.71
C GLU A 58 -15.94 -13.73 -0.54
N LEU A 59 -16.23 -15.04 -0.44
CA LEU A 59 -17.01 -15.59 0.66
C LEU A 59 -16.30 -15.37 2.01
N MET A 60 -15.01 -15.64 2.06
CA MET A 60 -14.19 -15.39 3.24
C MET A 60 -14.19 -13.90 3.60
N LEU A 61 -13.96 -13.02 2.62
CA LEU A 61 -13.93 -11.58 2.84
C LEU A 61 -15.26 -11.02 3.33
N GLN A 62 -16.38 -11.49 2.77
CA GLN A 62 -17.71 -11.14 3.25
C GLN A 62 -17.96 -11.63 4.68
N GLN A 63 -17.51 -12.85 5.03
CA GLN A 63 -17.61 -13.37 6.40
C GLN A 63 -16.81 -12.51 7.39
N TYR A 64 -15.58 -12.15 7.06
CA TYR A 64 -14.77 -11.25 7.91
C TYR A 64 -15.43 -9.88 8.07
N ALA A 65 -15.91 -9.26 7.01
CA ALA A 65 -16.58 -7.97 7.04
C ALA A 65 -17.90 -8.00 7.85
N ASN A 66 -18.64 -9.11 7.79
CA ASN A 66 -19.87 -9.27 8.59
C ASN A 66 -19.58 -9.50 10.07
N ASN A 67 -18.47 -10.14 10.42
CA ASN A 67 -18.14 -10.50 11.79
C ASN A 67 -17.26 -9.44 12.50
N HIS A 68 -16.63 -8.54 11.76
CA HIS A 68 -15.70 -7.54 12.29
C HIS A 68 -16.02 -6.17 11.71
N SER A 69 -16.57 -5.27 12.53
CA SER A 69 -17.00 -3.92 12.12
C SER A 69 -15.87 -3.03 11.58
N ASN A 70 -14.63 -3.37 11.86
CA ASN A 70 -13.42 -2.69 11.41
C ASN A 70 -12.85 -3.23 10.09
N ILE A 71 -13.44 -4.27 9.47
CA ILE A 71 -13.00 -4.84 8.19
C ILE A 71 -14.04 -4.54 7.12
N HIS A 72 -13.63 -3.83 6.06
CA HIS A 72 -14.49 -3.36 5.00
C HIS A 72 -14.08 -3.98 3.66
N TRP A 73 -14.89 -4.90 3.14
CA TRP A 73 -14.73 -5.47 1.81
C TRP A 73 -15.52 -4.67 0.77
N HIS A 74 -14.83 -4.10 -0.22
CA HIS A 74 -15.40 -3.23 -1.26
C HIS A 74 -15.58 -3.91 -2.62
N GLY A 75 -15.13 -5.16 -2.77
CA GLY A 75 -15.09 -5.78 -4.09
C GLY A 75 -14.06 -5.12 -5.01
N GLN A 76 -14.24 -5.28 -6.31
CA GLN A 76 -13.48 -4.56 -7.33
C GLN A 76 -14.10 -3.18 -7.54
N LEU A 77 -13.36 -2.13 -7.23
CA LEU A 77 -13.81 -0.75 -7.40
C LEU A 77 -13.45 -0.19 -8.77
N PRO A 78 -14.31 0.66 -9.37
CA PRO A 78 -13.92 1.54 -10.46
C PRO A 78 -12.76 2.45 -10.05
N PHE A 79 -11.90 2.82 -11.02
CA PHE A 79 -10.65 3.55 -10.72
C PHE A 79 -10.89 4.87 -9.95
N ASN A 80 -11.89 5.65 -10.32
CA ASN A 80 -12.21 6.90 -9.63
C ASN A 80 -12.62 6.68 -8.16
N VAL A 81 -13.43 5.64 -7.89
CA VAL A 81 -13.87 5.27 -6.53
C VAL A 81 -12.68 4.73 -5.71
N TYR A 82 -11.81 3.93 -6.34
CA TYR A 82 -10.58 3.48 -5.73
C TYR A 82 -9.68 4.67 -5.33
N MET A 83 -9.55 5.67 -6.20
CA MET A 83 -8.76 6.87 -5.91
C MET A 83 -9.34 7.69 -4.75
N GLU A 84 -10.66 7.82 -4.69
CA GLU A 84 -11.35 8.46 -3.56
C GLU A 84 -11.05 7.70 -2.25
N LEU A 85 -11.19 6.37 -2.26
CA LEU A 85 -10.83 5.53 -1.11
C LEU A 85 -9.37 5.72 -0.71
N LEU A 86 -8.44 5.61 -1.67
CA LEU A 86 -7.00 5.79 -1.41
C LEU A 86 -6.70 7.14 -0.74
N HIS A 87 -7.40 8.21 -1.14
CA HIS A 87 -7.21 9.54 -0.56
C HIS A 87 -7.71 9.66 0.89
N HIS A 88 -8.60 8.79 1.34
CA HIS A 88 -9.09 8.76 2.71
C HIS A 88 -8.27 7.85 3.64
N ILE A 89 -7.42 7.00 3.09
CA ILE A 89 -6.59 6.06 3.82
C ILE A 89 -5.26 6.71 4.23
N THR A 90 -4.75 6.32 5.40
CA THR A 90 -3.40 6.71 5.83
C THR A 90 -2.35 5.69 5.39
N PHE A 91 -2.58 4.41 5.62
CA PHE A 91 -1.61 3.35 5.40
C PHE A 91 -1.99 2.43 4.23
N GLN A 92 -1.11 2.31 3.25
CA GLN A 92 -1.23 1.29 2.20
C GLN A 92 -0.40 0.07 2.57
N LEU A 93 -1.03 -1.09 2.59
CA LEU A 93 -0.36 -2.37 2.80
C LEU A 93 0.17 -2.93 1.46
N SER A 94 1.39 -3.42 1.49
CA SER A 94 2.02 -4.18 0.41
C SER A 94 2.57 -5.48 0.97
N THR A 95 1.66 -6.38 1.32
CA THR A 95 2.00 -7.69 1.88
C THR A 95 2.27 -8.69 0.75
N ARG A 96 3.44 -9.31 0.77
CA ARG A 96 3.86 -10.31 -0.21
C ARG A 96 4.70 -11.37 0.46
N ASP A 97 4.52 -12.61 0.07
CA ASP A 97 5.43 -13.70 0.46
C ASP A 97 6.71 -13.61 -0.38
N ILE A 98 7.85 -13.37 0.28
CA ILE A 98 9.15 -13.29 -0.39
C ILE A 98 9.61 -14.64 -0.96
N ASN A 99 9.06 -15.75 -0.46
CA ASN A 99 9.38 -17.08 -0.96
C ASN A 99 8.66 -17.41 -2.28
N PHE A 100 7.68 -16.63 -2.67
CA PHE A 100 7.00 -16.78 -3.95
C PHE A 100 7.83 -16.12 -5.05
N PRO A 101 8.33 -16.91 -6.08
CA PRO A 101 9.33 -16.41 -7.04
C PRO A 101 8.94 -15.14 -7.77
N GLU A 102 7.67 -15.01 -8.16
CA GLU A 102 7.17 -13.81 -8.84
C GLU A 102 7.30 -12.55 -8.00
N ASN A 103 7.23 -12.66 -6.67
CA ASN A 103 7.36 -11.53 -5.77
C ASN A 103 8.78 -10.99 -5.68
N GLN A 104 9.80 -11.82 -5.96
CA GLN A 104 11.21 -11.40 -5.97
C GLN A 104 11.55 -10.52 -7.18
N CYS A 105 10.83 -10.69 -8.29
CA CYS A 105 11.09 -10.00 -9.55
C CYS A 105 10.11 -8.84 -9.82
N ASN A 106 9.09 -8.67 -8.99
CA ASN A 106 8.07 -7.66 -9.21
C ASN A 106 8.55 -6.25 -8.88
N PHE A 107 8.29 -5.35 -9.83
CA PHE A 107 8.44 -3.91 -9.58
C PHE A 107 7.31 -3.39 -8.67
N PRO A 108 7.63 -2.57 -7.66
CA PRO A 108 6.65 -2.16 -6.64
C PRO A 108 5.70 -1.04 -7.11
N SER A 109 5.03 -1.23 -8.25
CA SER A 109 4.16 -0.20 -8.85
C SER A 109 3.07 0.32 -7.91
N LYS A 110 2.46 -0.57 -7.11
CA LYS A 110 1.46 -0.17 -6.09
C LYS A 110 2.03 0.70 -4.97
N ILE A 111 3.26 0.42 -4.57
CA ILE A 111 3.96 1.24 -3.56
C ILE A 111 4.22 2.62 -4.15
N ILE A 112 4.72 2.69 -5.38
CA ILE A 112 4.98 3.98 -6.06
C ILE A 112 3.68 4.77 -6.25
N GLU A 113 2.59 4.13 -6.66
CA GLU A 113 1.27 4.76 -6.78
C GLU A 113 0.83 5.38 -5.44
N ALA A 114 0.88 4.60 -4.36
CA ALA A 114 0.44 5.07 -3.05
C ALA A 114 1.36 6.16 -2.47
N LEU A 115 2.68 6.05 -2.63
CA LEU A 115 3.65 7.10 -2.27
C LEU A 115 3.41 8.38 -3.08
N PHE A 116 3.11 8.26 -4.38
CA PHE A 116 2.77 9.39 -5.23
C PHE A 116 1.52 10.13 -4.73
N HIS A 117 0.57 9.39 -4.17
CA HIS A 117 -0.62 9.94 -3.51
C HIS A 117 -0.42 10.24 -2.02
N ASN A 118 0.83 10.37 -1.58
CA ASN A 118 1.21 10.81 -0.22
C ASN A 118 0.87 9.81 0.91
N ARG A 119 0.57 8.54 0.58
CA ARG A 119 0.22 7.53 1.60
C ARG A 119 1.46 6.96 2.27
N ILE A 120 1.31 6.49 3.52
CA ILE A 120 2.35 5.77 4.26
C ILE A 120 2.30 4.30 3.85
N ILE A 121 3.45 3.72 3.53
CA ILE A 121 3.53 2.33 3.10
C ILE A 121 4.02 1.44 4.23
N ILE A 122 3.35 0.29 4.38
CA ILE A 122 3.84 -0.83 5.18
C ILE A 122 3.99 -2.04 4.25
N SER A 123 5.22 -2.51 4.10
CA SER A 123 5.57 -3.62 3.19
C SER A 123 6.15 -4.81 3.95
N THR A 124 5.94 -6.01 3.43
CA THR A 124 6.64 -7.23 3.91
C THR A 124 7.92 -7.51 3.14
N ILE A 125 8.20 -6.76 2.09
CA ILE A 125 9.40 -6.89 1.27
C ILE A 125 10.14 -5.55 1.22
N HIS A 126 11.47 -5.59 1.30
CA HIS A 126 12.31 -4.45 0.99
C HIS A 126 12.58 -4.39 -0.53
N TYR A 127 12.42 -3.19 -1.11
CA TYR A 127 12.57 -2.96 -2.56
C TYR A 127 13.75 -2.03 -2.85
N PRO A 128 14.92 -2.56 -3.30
CA PRO A 128 16.06 -1.72 -3.70
C PRO A 128 15.74 -0.74 -4.83
N GLN A 129 14.73 -1.07 -5.67
CA GLN A 129 14.32 -0.24 -6.81
C GLN A 129 13.73 1.12 -6.43
N ILE A 130 13.33 1.29 -5.17
CA ILE A 130 12.77 2.54 -4.63
C ILE A 130 13.64 3.09 -3.50
N GLU A 131 14.96 2.91 -3.61
CA GLU A 131 15.91 3.50 -2.68
C GLU A 131 15.72 5.03 -2.60
N GLY A 132 15.79 5.58 -1.39
CA GLY A 132 15.49 6.99 -1.12
C GLY A 132 14.04 7.29 -0.77
N MET A 133 13.10 6.33 -0.97
CA MET A 133 11.74 6.42 -0.43
C MET A 133 11.69 5.91 1.01
N LYS A 134 10.86 6.53 1.83
CA LYS A 134 10.63 6.11 3.22
C LYS A 134 9.38 5.24 3.29
N TYR A 135 9.51 4.05 3.81
CA TYR A 135 8.39 3.15 4.09
C TYR A 135 8.78 2.18 5.21
N PHE A 136 7.78 1.62 5.87
CA PHE A 136 8.00 0.63 6.91
C PHE A 136 8.11 -0.77 6.30
N THR A 137 8.98 -1.60 6.88
CA THR A 137 9.08 -3.02 6.54
C THR A 137 8.76 -3.85 7.78
N VAL A 138 7.87 -4.82 7.64
CA VAL A 138 7.45 -5.75 8.69
C VAL A 138 7.64 -7.19 8.21
N LYS A 139 7.90 -8.13 9.11
CA LYS A 139 8.08 -9.52 8.73
C LYS A 139 6.74 -10.20 8.40
N PRO A 140 6.72 -11.14 7.43
CA PRO A 140 5.50 -11.77 6.93
C PRO A 140 5.05 -12.98 7.76
N THR A 141 5.09 -12.90 9.08
CA THR A 141 4.48 -13.89 9.98
C THR A 141 3.34 -13.24 10.76
N LYS A 142 2.30 -14.01 11.12
CA LYS A 142 1.13 -13.44 11.82
C LYS A 142 1.52 -12.65 13.07
N GLU A 143 2.43 -13.18 13.88
CA GLU A 143 2.85 -12.55 15.13
C GLU A 143 3.65 -11.27 14.87
N GLU A 144 4.67 -11.33 14.01
CA GLU A 144 5.53 -10.17 13.74
C GLU A 144 4.79 -9.11 12.92
N PHE A 145 3.90 -9.52 12.01
CA PHE A 145 3.04 -8.58 11.28
C PHE A 145 2.08 -7.86 12.23
N HIS A 146 1.40 -8.60 13.14
CA HIS A 146 0.55 -8.01 14.17
C HIS A 146 1.31 -6.99 15.04
N ASN A 147 2.48 -7.40 15.56
CA ASN A 147 3.29 -6.55 16.43
C ASN A 147 3.84 -5.34 15.66
N GLY A 148 4.24 -5.53 14.39
CA GLY A 148 4.73 -4.46 13.52
C GLY A 148 3.65 -3.43 13.19
N ILE A 149 2.43 -3.87 12.85
CA ILE A 149 1.29 -2.96 12.62
C ILE A 149 1.01 -2.11 13.86
N ARG A 150 0.96 -2.72 15.04
CA ARG A 150 0.76 -1.98 16.30
C ARG A 150 1.88 -1.00 16.57
N ALA A 151 3.12 -1.46 16.51
CA ALA A 151 4.28 -0.61 16.77
C ALA A 151 4.33 0.62 15.84
N ILE A 152 3.99 0.44 14.55
CA ILE A 152 3.92 1.54 13.59
C ILE A 152 2.74 2.46 13.90
N ALA A 153 1.56 1.91 14.17
CA ALA A 153 0.36 2.71 14.43
C ALA A 153 0.42 3.47 15.78
N ASP A 154 1.30 3.07 16.68
CA ASP A 154 1.53 3.71 17.99
C ASP A 154 2.66 4.76 17.97
N LEU A 155 3.35 4.94 16.81
CA LEU A 155 4.26 6.06 16.63
C LEU A 155 3.50 7.40 16.69
N SER A 156 4.20 8.45 17.08
CA SER A 156 3.63 9.80 17.08
C SER A 156 3.27 10.27 15.67
N ASP A 157 2.29 11.15 15.55
CA ASP A 157 1.92 11.75 14.25
C ASP A 157 3.13 12.40 13.58
N GLU A 158 4.02 13.03 14.34
CA GLU A 158 5.23 13.64 13.80
C GLU A 158 6.17 12.61 13.15
N GLU A 159 6.37 11.47 13.79
CA GLU A 159 7.19 10.37 13.24
C GLU A 159 6.54 9.79 11.99
N LEU A 160 5.24 9.53 12.01
CA LEU A 160 4.50 8.97 10.88
C LEU A 160 4.47 9.93 9.67
N LEU A 161 4.32 11.24 9.91
CA LEU A 161 4.33 12.24 8.84
C LEU A 161 5.68 12.32 8.10
N ARG A 162 6.79 11.85 8.69
CA ARG A 162 8.09 11.72 8.00
C ARG A 162 8.09 10.63 6.92
N TYR A 163 7.11 9.70 6.96
CA TYR A 163 6.89 8.64 5.98
C TYR A 163 5.75 8.94 5.01
N ALA A 164 5.00 10.00 5.27
CA ALA A 164 3.94 10.49 4.40
C ALA A 164 4.45 11.55 3.41
N ASN A 165 3.56 12.05 2.57
CA ASN A 165 3.75 13.25 1.75
C ASN A 165 4.98 13.23 0.84
N GLN A 166 5.31 12.05 0.29
CA GLN A 166 6.47 11.83 -0.58
C GLN A 166 6.18 12.00 -2.08
N GLY A 167 4.96 12.39 -2.45
CA GLY A 167 4.52 12.44 -3.86
C GLY A 167 5.43 13.27 -4.77
N ASN A 168 5.98 14.40 -4.29
CA ASN A 168 6.92 15.21 -5.08
C ASN A 168 8.27 14.51 -5.30
N VAL A 169 8.71 13.69 -4.34
CA VAL A 169 9.95 12.90 -4.50
C VAL A 169 9.73 11.79 -5.52
N VAL A 170 8.58 11.11 -5.43
CA VAL A 170 8.18 10.07 -6.39
C VAL A 170 8.08 10.63 -7.80
N GLU A 171 7.44 11.80 -7.98
CA GLU A 171 7.33 12.46 -9.28
C GLU A 171 8.70 12.78 -9.89
N ARG A 172 9.62 13.27 -9.06
CA ARG A 172 10.99 13.57 -9.49
C ARG A 172 11.77 12.33 -9.93
N LEU A 173 11.53 11.15 -9.31
CA LEU A 173 12.27 9.92 -9.58
C LEU A 173 11.60 9.01 -10.61
N PHE A 174 10.27 9.05 -10.71
CA PHE A 174 9.48 8.13 -11.53
C PHE A 174 8.48 8.85 -12.46
N GLY A 175 8.58 10.18 -12.59
CA GLY A 175 7.74 10.96 -13.48
C GLY A 175 8.03 10.69 -14.96
N VAL A 176 7.07 11.03 -15.83
CA VAL A 176 7.18 10.84 -17.30
C VAL A 176 8.41 11.52 -17.86
N GLU A 177 8.80 12.70 -17.34
CA GLU A 177 9.98 13.43 -17.82
C GLU A 177 11.29 12.66 -17.62
N VAL A 178 11.42 11.94 -16.49
CA VAL A 178 12.60 11.10 -16.22
C VAL A 178 12.71 9.99 -17.26
N TRP A 179 11.58 9.40 -17.63
CA TRP A 179 11.51 8.37 -18.67
C TRP A 179 11.83 8.93 -20.06
N ASN A 180 11.26 10.08 -20.41
CA ASN A 180 11.53 10.74 -21.69
C ASN A 180 13.04 11.07 -21.83
N GLN A 181 13.67 11.56 -20.77
CA GLN A 181 15.11 11.82 -20.77
C GLN A 181 15.96 10.54 -20.87
N ALA A 182 15.53 9.47 -20.22
CA ALA A 182 16.22 8.20 -20.31
C ALA A 182 16.10 7.57 -21.71
N MET A 183 14.92 7.65 -22.33
CA MET A 183 14.70 7.16 -23.69
C MET A 183 15.50 7.95 -24.74
N ALA A 184 15.53 9.28 -24.64
CA ALA A 184 16.30 10.13 -25.54
C ALA A 184 17.81 9.75 -25.55
N LYS A 185 18.37 9.35 -24.40
CA LYS A 185 19.77 8.90 -24.29
C LYS A 185 20.06 7.54 -24.93
N ILE A 186 19.04 6.74 -25.17
CA ILE A 186 19.19 5.42 -25.83
C ILE A 186 19.16 5.58 -27.35
N GLU A 187 18.54 6.66 -27.85
CA GLU A 187 18.43 6.96 -29.28
C GLU A 187 19.64 7.73 -29.83
N GLU A 188 20.54 8.21 -28.99
CA GLU A 188 21.86 8.78 -29.35
C GLU A 188 22.93 7.66 -29.48
#